data_6611be967ccc5bd45e70fde4aee165d1
#
_entry.id   6611be967ccc5bd45e70fde4aee165d1
#
_cell.length_a   1.000
_cell.length_b   1.000
_cell.length_c   1.000
_cell.angle_alpha   90.00
_cell.angle_beta   90.00
_cell.angle_gamma   90.00
#
_symmetry.space_group_name_H-M   'P 1'
#
loop_
_entity.id
_entity.type
_entity.pdbx_description
1 polymer ?
#
loop_
_entity_poly.entity_id
_entity_poly.type
_entity_poly.pdbx_seq_one_letter_code
_entity_poly.pdbx_strand_id
1 'polypeptide(L)'
;MVNKNSSHGQKIAVVGGGIIGLCIALKLQLEGGDVTIFDKRGAGEGCSKGNAGHFATEQVFPLATPALLPQLPKMLLSSTSPVSIRFKDIHKTSPWMVRFLLKARKQPTEHATKALTSLNEVAMDSWFKLLEQIGLKHLIVMNGSLLTFESEALFNGYRPTIKALKQQGVSCHVWDKELIRAKVPNLTHSVNYGVFFPETGHSLNPYRLCLELASSFAQKGGFWVQEQVEDAFFDGELGVVLTDKESHSFDKVVIATGAESSKLVNKMTGVKVPLQAERGYHLMVPKLKDCLPFPVSSADRKFIMTPMDEGLRLVGTVEYASIDSPPNMKRASMLKDLAKGLLNTDCQPEDGGDKWVGNRPSLPDSLPVIDSREGGRILLAFGHQHLGLTQAAITADLISELNSASKTSLDISPFALSRFC
;
A
#
# COMPACT_ATOMS: atom_id res chain seq x y z
N MET A 1 7.96 29.75 -24.19
CA MET A 1 9.14 29.81 -23.29
C MET A 1 8.73 29.08 -22.03
N VAL A 2 9.13 27.82 -21.89
CA VAL A 2 8.87 27.01 -20.69
C VAL A 2 9.84 27.53 -19.63
N ASN A 3 9.29 28.14 -18.57
CA ASN A 3 10.05 28.57 -17.41
C ASN A 3 10.64 27.31 -16.74
N LYS A 4 11.90 27.00 -17.03
CA LYS A 4 12.72 26.06 -16.27
C LYS A 4 13.06 26.71 -14.92
N ASN A 5 12.10 26.82 -14.00
CA ASN A 5 12.42 26.89 -12.58
C ASN A 5 12.86 25.50 -12.17
N SER A 6 14.13 25.24 -12.40
CA SER A 6 14.78 23.98 -12.09
C SER A 6 14.85 23.81 -10.58
N SER A 7 14.40 22.66 -10.08
CA SER A 7 14.68 22.13 -8.73
C SER A 7 16.18 21.86 -8.48
N HIS A 8 17.06 22.31 -9.36
CA HIS A 8 18.50 22.12 -9.28
C HIS A 8 19.07 22.80 -8.04
N GLY A 9 19.62 22.00 -7.14
CA GLY A 9 20.24 22.45 -5.90
C GLY A 9 19.28 22.70 -4.73
N GLN A 10 17.96 22.44 -4.88
CA GLN A 10 17.02 22.57 -3.78
C GLN A 10 17.23 21.45 -2.76
N LYS A 11 17.47 21.81 -1.50
CA LYS A 11 17.63 20.85 -0.40
C LYS A 11 16.27 20.33 0.07
N ILE A 12 16.06 19.03 -0.06
CA ILE A 12 14.78 18.40 0.25
C ILE A 12 14.98 17.28 1.27
N ALA A 13 14.30 17.36 2.40
CA ALA A 13 14.19 16.26 3.35
C ALA A 13 13.01 15.34 2.98
N VAL A 14 13.24 14.03 2.89
CA VAL A 14 12.19 13.03 2.81
C VAL A 14 12.17 12.25 4.12
N VAL A 15 11.15 12.46 4.93
CA VAL A 15 10.98 11.76 6.20
C VAL A 15 10.17 10.48 5.97
N GLY A 16 10.85 9.33 6.10
CA GLY A 16 10.32 7.98 5.87
C GLY A 16 10.94 7.28 4.66
N GLY A 17 11.65 6.18 4.91
CA GLY A 17 12.34 5.33 3.92
C GLY A 17 11.54 4.11 3.50
N GLY A 18 10.20 4.14 3.57
CA GLY A 18 9.32 3.15 2.97
C GLY A 18 9.23 3.30 1.45
N ILE A 19 8.49 2.40 0.77
CA ILE A 19 8.38 2.39 -0.70
C ILE A 19 7.92 3.75 -1.27
N ILE A 20 7.02 4.46 -0.58
CA ILE A 20 6.55 5.80 -0.99
C ILE A 20 7.69 6.81 -0.93
N GLY A 21 8.37 6.91 0.22
CA GLY A 21 9.48 7.86 0.40
C GLY A 21 10.66 7.57 -0.53
N LEU A 22 10.98 6.28 -0.75
CA LEU A 22 12.04 5.86 -1.69
C LEU A 22 11.73 6.27 -3.13
N CYS A 23 10.51 6.03 -3.63
CA CYS A 23 10.11 6.45 -4.97
C CYS A 23 10.16 7.98 -5.12
N ILE A 24 9.68 8.72 -4.11
CA ILE A 24 9.70 10.18 -4.10
C ILE A 24 11.15 10.70 -4.10
N ALA A 25 11.98 10.21 -3.18
CA ALA A 25 13.36 10.66 -3.05
C ALA A 25 14.16 10.39 -4.33
N LEU A 26 14.04 9.19 -4.88
CA LEU A 26 14.70 8.83 -6.14
C LEU A 26 14.21 9.72 -7.29
N LYS A 27 12.91 9.96 -7.42
CA LYS A 27 12.34 10.82 -8.46
C LYS A 27 12.87 12.24 -8.36
N LEU A 28 12.82 12.85 -7.17
CA LEU A 28 13.31 14.20 -6.92
C LEU A 28 14.83 14.32 -7.17
N GLN A 29 15.60 13.29 -6.78
CA GLN A 29 17.06 13.23 -7.02
C GLN A 29 17.38 13.15 -8.52
N LEU A 30 16.63 12.33 -9.29
CA LEU A 30 16.77 12.23 -10.75
C LEU A 30 16.47 13.55 -11.47
N GLU A 31 15.66 14.41 -10.87
CA GLU A 31 15.29 15.74 -11.37
C GLU A 31 16.24 16.86 -10.89
N GLY A 32 17.31 16.50 -10.17
CA GLY A 32 18.38 17.41 -9.77
C GLY A 32 18.20 18.07 -8.41
N GLY A 33 17.31 17.55 -7.56
CA GLY A 33 17.21 17.93 -6.15
C GLY A 33 18.41 17.41 -5.34
N ASP A 34 18.76 18.10 -4.24
CA ASP A 34 19.69 17.64 -3.21
C ASP A 34 18.85 16.97 -2.09
N VAL A 35 18.66 15.65 -2.21
CA VAL A 35 17.67 14.93 -1.41
C VAL A 35 18.33 14.13 -0.29
N THR A 36 17.80 14.29 0.93
CA THR A 36 18.19 13.50 2.10
C THR A 36 16.98 12.70 2.62
N ILE A 37 17.12 11.38 2.74
CA ILE A 37 16.12 10.53 3.39
C ILE A 37 16.46 10.36 4.87
N PHE A 38 15.46 10.53 5.73
CA PHE A 38 15.53 10.21 7.16
C PHE A 38 14.63 9.03 7.46
N ASP A 39 15.20 7.93 8.00
CA ASP A 39 14.41 6.81 8.54
C ASP A 39 15.18 6.18 9.72
N LYS A 40 14.47 5.88 10.81
CA LYS A 40 15.05 5.30 12.03
C LYS A 40 15.55 3.85 11.86
N ARG A 41 15.12 3.16 10.80
CA ARG A 41 15.46 1.74 10.58
C ARG A 41 16.37 1.59 9.38
N GLY A 42 15.83 1.49 8.23
CA GLY A 42 16.53 1.26 6.96
C GLY A 42 15.53 1.23 5.82
N ALA A 43 16.03 1.14 4.60
CA ALA A 43 15.21 1.15 3.41
C ALA A 43 14.17 0.02 3.43
N GLY A 44 12.90 0.41 3.37
CA GLY A 44 11.78 -0.54 3.31
C GLY A 44 11.47 -1.29 4.60
N GLU A 45 12.23 -1.15 5.68
CA GLU A 45 12.10 -1.93 6.94
C GLU A 45 10.76 -1.74 7.67
N GLY A 46 9.96 -0.80 7.25
CA GLY A 46 8.60 -0.60 7.74
C GLY A 46 7.58 -1.58 7.13
N CYS A 47 6.40 -1.05 6.81
CA CYS A 47 5.31 -1.83 6.23
C CYS A 47 5.63 -2.37 4.82
N SER A 48 6.62 -1.79 4.13
CA SER A 48 7.00 -2.16 2.75
C SER A 48 7.65 -3.54 2.68
N LYS A 49 8.51 -3.92 3.65
CA LYS A 49 9.21 -5.20 3.69
C LYS A 49 8.30 -6.41 3.55
N GLY A 50 7.20 -6.41 4.25
CA GLY A 50 6.28 -7.53 4.29
C GLY A 50 5.02 -7.32 3.45
N ASN A 51 5.05 -6.42 2.47
CA ASN A 51 3.94 -6.22 1.55
C ASN A 51 3.59 -7.52 0.81
N ALA A 52 2.32 -7.65 0.39
CA ALA A 52 1.85 -8.80 -0.40
C ALA A 52 2.53 -8.93 -1.77
N GLY A 53 3.26 -7.91 -2.21
CA GLY A 53 3.91 -7.89 -3.52
C GLY A 53 2.96 -7.70 -4.69
N HIS A 54 1.67 -7.72 -4.47
CA HIS A 54 0.65 -7.56 -5.52
C HIS A 54 0.48 -6.10 -5.94
N PHE A 55 0.60 -5.83 -7.24
CA PHE A 55 0.21 -4.56 -7.85
C PHE A 55 -1.28 -4.63 -8.17
N ALA A 56 -2.06 -4.13 -7.23
CA ALA A 56 -3.52 -4.29 -7.17
C ALA A 56 -4.23 -3.17 -7.95
N THR A 57 -4.00 -3.07 -9.25
CA THR A 57 -4.63 -2.04 -10.11
C THR A 57 -6.15 -2.22 -10.19
N GLU A 58 -6.64 -3.43 -9.97
CA GLU A 58 -8.06 -3.78 -9.95
C GLU A 58 -8.79 -3.32 -8.67
N GLN A 59 -8.07 -2.93 -7.63
CA GLN A 59 -8.67 -2.53 -6.36
C GLN A 59 -9.05 -1.04 -6.35
N VAL A 60 -10.08 -0.71 -7.11
CA VAL A 60 -10.60 0.66 -7.29
C VAL A 60 -11.71 1.03 -6.30
N PHE A 61 -12.22 0.09 -5.52
CA PHE A 61 -13.25 0.38 -4.52
C PHE A 61 -12.63 0.64 -3.14
N PRO A 62 -13.13 1.64 -2.38
CA PRO A 62 -12.70 1.85 -1.01
C PRO A 62 -13.09 0.68 -0.12
N LEU A 63 -12.43 0.51 1.02
CA LEU A 63 -12.78 -0.52 2.00
C LEU A 63 -14.14 -0.25 2.64
N ALA A 64 -14.47 1.00 2.87
CA ALA A 64 -15.77 1.44 3.42
C ALA A 64 -16.81 1.51 2.30
N THR A 65 -17.58 0.43 2.12
CA THR A 65 -18.68 0.36 1.13
C THR A 65 -20.02 0.07 1.81
N PRO A 66 -21.17 0.46 1.21
CA PRO A 66 -22.49 0.10 1.74
C PRO A 66 -22.68 -1.41 1.93
N ALA A 67 -22.08 -2.23 1.07
CA ALA A 67 -22.15 -3.69 1.14
C ALA A 67 -21.42 -4.29 2.35
N LEU A 68 -20.51 -3.55 2.97
CA LEU A 68 -19.80 -3.97 4.18
C LEU A 68 -20.69 -3.92 5.42
N LEU A 69 -21.59 -2.92 5.52
CA LEU A 69 -22.36 -2.62 6.73
C LEU A 69 -23.13 -3.83 7.31
N PRO A 70 -23.90 -4.60 6.50
CA PRO A 70 -24.62 -5.78 7.02
C PRO A 70 -23.70 -6.94 7.42
N GLN A 71 -22.44 -6.96 6.97
CA GLN A 71 -21.48 -8.03 7.26
C GLN A 71 -20.70 -7.77 8.57
N LEU A 72 -20.62 -6.51 9.04
CA LEU A 72 -19.82 -6.10 10.19
C LEU A 72 -20.12 -6.90 11.48
N PRO A 73 -21.39 -7.12 11.90
CA PRO A 73 -21.67 -7.87 13.12
C PRO A 73 -21.08 -9.29 13.08
N LYS A 74 -21.24 -9.98 11.95
CA LYS A 74 -20.69 -11.33 11.75
C LYS A 74 -19.16 -11.31 11.76
N MET A 75 -18.53 -10.31 11.15
CA MET A 75 -17.08 -10.17 11.09
C MET A 75 -16.47 -9.89 12.47
N LEU A 76 -17.14 -9.12 13.32
CA LEU A 76 -16.63 -8.74 14.64
C LEU A 76 -16.82 -9.83 15.70
N LEU A 77 -17.84 -10.68 15.56
CA LEU A 77 -18.18 -11.73 16.53
C LEU A 77 -17.45 -13.05 16.30
N SER A 78 -16.86 -13.27 15.13
CA SER A 78 -16.15 -14.52 14.82
C SER A 78 -14.70 -14.48 15.28
N SER A 79 -14.28 -15.44 16.08
CA SER A 79 -12.88 -15.60 16.54
C SER A 79 -11.92 -15.97 15.38
N THR A 80 -12.45 -16.56 14.31
CA THR A 80 -11.70 -16.92 13.09
C THR A 80 -11.79 -15.85 12.01
N SER A 81 -12.39 -14.70 12.33
CA SER A 81 -12.54 -13.59 11.37
C SER A 81 -11.20 -13.13 10.81
N PRO A 82 -11.13 -12.88 9.49
CA PRO A 82 -9.96 -12.24 8.90
C PRO A 82 -9.71 -10.83 9.45
N VAL A 83 -10.72 -10.19 10.05
CA VAL A 83 -10.63 -8.86 10.68
C VAL A 83 -10.85 -8.99 12.18
N SER A 84 -10.01 -8.33 12.97
CA SER A 84 -10.19 -8.25 14.43
C SER A 84 -9.92 -6.83 14.93
N ILE A 85 -10.57 -6.50 16.04
CA ILE A 85 -10.32 -5.28 16.79
C ILE A 85 -9.78 -5.69 18.16
N ARG A 86 -8.66 -5.10 18.55
CA ARG A 86 -8.09 -5.35 19.87
C ARG A 86 -8.92 -4.63 20.94
N PHE A 87 -9.61 -5.37 21.80
CA PHE A 87 -10.50 -4.81 22.82
C PHE A 87 -9.85 -3.77 23.73
N LYS A 88 -8.59 -3.99 24.13
CA LYS A 88 -7.83 -3.05 24.98
C LYS A 88 -7.61 -1.69 24.31
N ASP A 89 -7.64 -1.63 22.98
CA ASP A 89 -7.39 -0.41 22.19
C ASP A 89 -8.69 0.20 21.62
N ILE A 90 -9.86 -0.32 22.00
CA ILE A 90 -11.15 0.09 21.40
C ILE A 90 -11.41 1.59 21.59
N HIS A 91 -11.00 2.17 22.71
CA HIS A 91 -11.13 3.60 22.99
C HIS A 91 -10.28 4.47 22.04
N LYS A 92 -9.17 3.94 21.51
CA LYS A 92 -8.31 4.61 20.54
C LYS A 92 -8.79 4.40 19.10
N THR A 93 -9.37 3.23 18.81
CA THR A 93 -9.80 2.85 17.46
C THR A 93 -11.25 3.24 17.13
N SER A 94 -12.12 3.37 18.15
CA SER A 94 -13.55 3.68 17.94
C SER A 94 -13.80 5.02 17.23
N PRO A 95 -13.08 6.13 17.49
CA PRO A 95 -13.32 7.37 16.75
C PRO A 95 -13.03 7.23 15.24
N TRP A 96 -11.99 6.47 14.89
CA TRP A 96 -11.68 6.14 13.51
C TRP A 96 -12.77 5.25 12.90
N MET A 97 -13.23 4.23 13.63
CA MET A 97 -14.26 3.31 13.17
C MET A 97 -15.59 4.03 12.86
N VAL A 98 -15.99 4.98 13.70
CA VAL A 98 -17.18 5.81 13.44
C VAL A 98 -17.03 6.59 12.13
N ARG A 99 -15.88 7.22 11.91
CA ARG A 99 -15.59 7.93 10.65
C ARG A 99 -15.59 6.98 9.45
N PHE A 100 -15.02 5.80 9.59
CA PHE A 100 -15.02 4.76 8.57
C PHE A 100 -16.45 4.34 8.18
N LEU A 101 -17.32 4.10 9.16
CA LEU A 101 -18.74 3.78 8.92
C LEU A 101 -19.50 4.92 8.24
N LEU A 102 -19.19 6.18 8.58
CA LEU A 102 -19.78 7.33 7.92
C LEU A 102 -19.35 7.45 6.45
N LYS A 103 -18.17 6.94 6.09
CA LYS A 103 -17.69 6.88 4.69
C LYS A 103 -18.29 5.70 3.91
N ALA A 104 -18.84 4.69 4.56
CA ALA A 104 -19.52 3.54 3.93
C ALA A 104 -20.92 3.86 3.38
N ARG A 105 -21.17 5.10 2.95
CA ARG A 105 -22.38 5.55 2.28
C ARG A 105 -22.15 5.69 0.79
N LYS A 106 -23.21 5.65 -0.02
CA LYS A 106 -23.14 5.62 -1.49
C LYS A 106 -22.28 6.77 -2.05
N GLN A 107 -22.58 8.01 -1.71
CA GLN A 107 -21.88 9.17 -2.27
C GLN A 107 -20.38 9.23 -1.92
N PRO A 108 -19.96 9.04 -0.65
CA PRO A 108 -18.53 8.93 -0.33
C PRO A 108 -17.84 7.75 -1.03
N THR A 109 -18.51 6.61 -1.16
CA THR A 109 -17.98 5.44 -1.87
C THR A 109 -17.74 5.73 -3.35
N GLU A 110 -18.70 6.37 -4.04
CA GLU A 110 -18.56 6.75 -5.46
C GLU A 110 -17.42 7.74 -5.67
N HIS A 111 -17.29 8.75 -4.79
CA HIS A 111 -16.20 9.71 -4.83
C HIS A 111 -14.84 9.04 -4.65
N ALA A 112 -14.70 8.19 -3.63
CA ALA A 112 -13.45 7.46 -3.38
C ALA A 112 -13.12 6.47 -4.51
N THR A 113 -14.12 5.79 -5.08
CA THR A 113 -13.93 4.90 -6.23
C THR A 113 -13.33 5.66 -7.42
N LYS A 114 -13.91 6.81 -7.78
CA LYS A 114 -13.39 7.63 -8.89
C LYS A 114 -11.94 8.07 -8.65
N ALA A 115 -11.63 8.50 -7.43
CA ALA A 115 -10.28 8.91 -7.06
C ALA A 115 -9.26 7.75 -7.07
N LEU A 116 -9.63 6.57 -6.54
CA LEU A 116 -8.76 5.39 -6.59
C LEU A 116 -8.56 4.89 -8.02
N THR A 117 -9.61 4.90 -8.84
CA THR A 117 -9.51 4.55 -10.27
C THR A 117 -8.48 5.42 -10.98
N SER A 118 -8.52 6.75 -10.79
CA SER A 118 -7.58 7.67 -11.45
C SER A 118 -6.12 7.44 -11.07
N LEU A 119 -5.82 7.05 -9.83
CA LEU A 119 -4.46 6.68 -9.41
C LEU A 119 -4.04 5.32 -9.98
N ASN A 120 -4.92 4.31 -9.90
CA ASN A 120 -4.58 2.95 -10.25
C ASN A 120 -4.43 2.76 -11.77
N GLU A 121 -5.18 3.51 -12.58
CA GLU A 121 -5.14 3.47 -14.05
C GLU A 121 -3.74 3.79 -14.60
N VAL A 122 -3.03 4.73 -13.98
CA VAL A 122 -1.70 5.17 -14.43
C VAL A 122 -0.55 4.63 -13.57
N ALA A 123 -0.86 3.87 -12.53
CA ALA A 123 0.12 3.42 -11.53
C ALA A 123 1.26 2.59 -12.16
N MET A 124 0.94 1.66 -13.05
CA MET A 124 1.96 0.78 -13.64
C MET A 124 2.81 1.53 -14.68
N ASP A 125 2.25 2.47 -15.42
CA ASP A 125 3.01 3.32 -16.33
C ASP A 125 4.05 4.15 -15.59
N SER A 126 3.67 4.73 -14.44
CA SER A 126 4.60 5.45 -13.56
C SER A 126 5.70 4.52 -13.03
N TRP A 127 5.35 3.31 -12.60
CA TRP A 127 6.33 2.31 -12.19
C TRP A 127 7.32 1.95 -13.30
N PHE A 128 6.83 1.66 -14.50
CA PHE A 128 7.71 1.30 -15.62
C PHE A 128 8.62 2.45 -16.02
N LYS A 129 8.13 3.68 -16.04
CA LYS A 129 8.95 4.87 -16.29
C LYS A 129 10.07 5.03 -15.26
N LEU A 130 9.76 4.90 -13.97
CA LEU A 130 10.75 5.02 -12.89
C LEU A 130 11.80 3.90 -12.97
N LEU A 131 11.36 2.65 -13.10
CA LEU A 131 12.25 1.47 -13.14
C LEU A 131 13.09 1.40 -14.43
N GLU A 132 12.62 1.94 -15.53
CA GLU A 132 13.41 2.03 -16.77
C GLU A 132 14.61 2.95 -16.63
N GLN A 133 14.44 4.09 -15.93
CA GLN A 133 15.53 5.05 -15.69
C GLN A 133 16.68 4.47 -14.85
N ILE A 134 16.42 3.40 -14.11
CA ILE A 134 17.39 2.77 -13.20
C ILE A 134 17.67 1.29 -13.55
N GLY A 135 17.10 0.77 -14.65
CA GLY A 135 17.38 -0.59 -15.15
C GLY A 135 16.76 -1.72 -14.33
N LEU A 136 15.72 -1.48 -13.55
CA LEU A 136 15.16 -2.43 -12.57
C LEU A 136 13.78 -3.01 -12.95
N LYS A 137 13.35 -2.91 -14.22
CA LYS A 137 12.06 -3.46 -14.68
C LYS A 137 11.87 -4.95 -14.35
N HIS A 138 12.95 -5.72 -14.31
CA HIS A 138 12.94 -7.16 -14.03
C HIS A 138 12.46 -7.55 -12.62
N LEU A 139 12.33 -6.59 -11.70
CA LEU A 139 11.82 -6.83 -10.34
C LEU A 139 10.30 -6.90 -10.25
N ILE A 140 9.60 -6.60 -11.35
CA ILE A 140 8.14 -6.64 -11.46
C ILE A 140 7.74 -7.60 -12.57
N VAL A 141 6.76 -8.46 -12.29
CA VAL A 141 6.19 -9.41 -13.26
C VAL A 141 4.72 -9.05 -13.49
N MET A 142 4.36 -8.76 -14.75
CA MET A 142 2.99 -8.45 -15.18
C MET A 142 2.38 -9.66 -15.87
N ASN A 143 1.84 -10.59 -15.08
CA ASN A 143 1.25 -11.83 -15.58
C ASN A 143 -0.15 -12.09 -15.03
N GLY A 144 -0.77 -11.07 -14.46
CA GLY A 144 -2.11 -11.11 -13.93
C GLY A 144 -2.21 -11.60 -12.49
N SER A 145 -3.44 -11.68 -12.00
CA SER A 145 -3.81 -12.29 -10.74
C SER A 145 -5.18 -12.94 -10.82
N LEU A 146 -5.46 -13.91 -9.95
CA LEU A 146 -6.70 -14.65 -9.93
C LEU A 146 -7.40 -14.51 -8.57
N LEU A 147 -8.64 -14.04 -8.58
CA LEU A 147 -9.54 -14.11 -7.42
C LEU A 147 -10.39 -15.38 -7.54
N THR A 148 -10.25 -16.31 -6.61
CA THR A 148 -10.92 -17.62 -6.61
C THR A 148 -12.12 -17.67 -5.68
N PHE A 149 -13.08 -18.53 -6.03
CA PHE A 149 -14.29 -18.82 -5.26
C PHE A 149 -14.49 -20.33 -5.15
N GLU A 150 -14.69 -20.79 -3.91
CA GLU A 150 -15.10 -22.17 -3.60
C GLU A 150 -16.64 -22.27 -3.60
N SER A 151 -17.32 -21.23 -3.13
CA SER A 151 -18.77 -21.13 -3.00
C SER A 151 -19.40 -20.48 -4.24
N GLU A 152 -20.35 -21.19 -4.86
CA GLU A 152 -21.17 -20.66 -5.96
C GLU A 152 -22.00 -19.45 -5.52
N ALA A 153 -22.56 -19.50 -4.32
CA ALA A 153 -23.35 -18.40 -3.77
C ALA A 153 -22.51 -17.12 -3.63
N LEU A 154 -21.25 -17.23 -3.18
CA LEU A 154 -20.34 -16.10 -3.08
C LEU A 154 -19.94 -15.56 -4.46
N PHE A 155 -19.66 -16.45 -5.42
CA PHE A 155 -19.37 -16.06 -6.79
C PHE A 155 -20.55 -15.32 -7.44
N ASN A 156 -21.76 -15.86 -7.31
CA ASN A 156 -22.97 -15.22 -7.82
C ASN A 156 -23.22 -13.85 -7.15
N GLY A 157 -22.96 -13.74 -5.84
CA GLY A 157 -22.98 -12.48 -5.11
C GLY A 157 -21.93 -11.47 -5.57
N TYR A 158 -20.81 -11.93 -6.18
CA TYR A 158 -19.73 -11.07 -6.70
C TYR A 158 -19.98 -10.59 -8.15
N ARG A 159 -20.92 -11.18 -8.91
CA ARG A 159 -21.23 -10.77 -10.29
C ARG A 159 -21.53 -9.26 -10.47
N PRO A 160 -22.30 -8.61 -9.57
CA PRO A 160 -22.50 -7.16 -9.64
C PRO A 160 -21.18 -6.37 -9.51
N THR A 161 -20.23 -6.85 -8.67
CA THR A 161 -18.89 -6.25 -8.53
C THR A 161 -18.09 -6.39 -9.83
N ILE A 162 -18.13 -7.53 -10.51
CA ILE A 162 -17.49 -7.70 -11.82
C ILE A 162 -18.02 -6.67 -12.82
N LYS A 163 -19.34 -6.46 -12.87
CA LYS A 163 -19.96 -5.45 -13.72
C LYS A 163 -19.46 -4.04 -13.35
N ALA A 164 -19.42 -3.72 -12.07
CA ALA A 164 -18.95 -2.43 -11.58
C ALA A 164 -17.46 -2.19 -11.88
N LEU A 165 -16.60 -3.21 -11.75
CA LEU A 165 -15.18 -3.14 -12.13
C LEU A 165 -15.01 -2.80 -13.62
N LYS A 166 -15.75 -3.49 -14.48
CA LYS A 166 -15.74 -3.21 -15.94
C LYS A 166 -16.21 -1.78 -16.26
N GLN A 167 -17.16 -1.24 -15.50
CA GLN A 167 -17.62 0.14 -15.66
C GLN A 167 -16.55 1.16 -15.22
N GLN A 168 -15.61 0.76 -14.34
CA GLN A 168 -14.45 1.57 -13.97
C GLN A 168 -13.23 1.32 -14.88
N GLY A 169 -13.39 0.63 -16.01
CA GLY A 169 -12.30 0.35 -16.95
C GLY A 169 -11.40 -0.83 -16.57
N VAL A 170 -11.69 -1.53 -15.47
CA VAL A 170 -10.88 -2.67 -15.02
C VAL A 170 -11.12 -3.88 -15.91
N SER A 171 -10.07 -4.35 -16.58
CA SER A 171 -10.10 -5.58 -17.37
C SER A 171 -10.19 -6.80 -16.46
N CYS A 172 -11.22 -7.64 -16.66
CA CYS A 172 -11.37 -8.87 -15.89
C CYS A 172 -12.14 -9.95 -16.68
N HIS A 173 -11.72 -11.20 -16.50
CA HIS A 173 -12.26 -12.38 -17.20
C HIS A 173 -12.73 -13.42 -16.18
N VAL A 174 -13.94 -13.93 -16.39
CA VAL A 174 -14.45 -15.04 -15.57
C VAL A 174 -13.85 -16.35 -16.11
N TRP A 175 -13.26 -17.13 -15.20
CA TRP A 175 -12.72 -18.46 -15.47
C TRP A 175 -13.62 -19.52 -14.80
N ASP A 176 -13.92 -20.56 -15.55
CA ASP A 176 -14.53 -21.78 -15.02
C ASP A 176 -13.48 -22.71 -14.40
N LYS A 177 -13.96 -23.79 -13.80
CA LYS A 177 -13.11 -24.78 -13.12
C LYS A 177 -12.14 -25.47 -14.07
N GLU A 178 -12.52 -25.69 -15.33
CA GLU A 178 -11.69 -26.35 -16.35
C GLU A 178 -10.49 -25.45 -16.70
N LEU A 179 -10.72 -24.17 -16.94
CA LEU A 179 -9.67 -23.22 -17.23
C LEU A 179 -8.76 -22.97 -16.02
N ILE A 180 -9.32 -22.90 -14.81
CA ILE A 180 -8.53 -22.76 -13.58
C ILE A 180 -7.57 -23.94 -13.43
N ARG A 181 -8.04 -25.18 -13.60
CA ARG A 181 -7.22 -26.39 -13.51
C ARG A 181 -6.11 -26.43 -14.56
N ALA A 182 -6.43 -25.99 -15.77
CA ALA A 182 -5.44 -25.91 -16.87
C ALA A 182 -4.35 -24.86 -16.62
N LYS A 183 -4.71 -23.70 -16.03
CA LYS A 183 -3.80 -22.57 -15.81
C LYS A 183 -3.11 -22.58 -14.46
N VAL A 184 -3.75 -23.12 -13.42
CA VAL A 184 -3.26 -23.17 -12.04
C VAL A 184 -3.46 -24.57 -11.46
N PRO A 185 -2.74 -25.60 -11.96
CA PRO A 185 -2.96 -27.01 -11.63
C PRO A 185 -2.76 -27.34 -10.15
N ASN A 186 -2.03 -26.50 -9.42
CA ASN A 186 -1.79 -26.68 -7.99
C ASN A 186 -2.92 -26.21 -7.07
N LEU A 187 -4.01 -25.64 -7.63
CA LEU A 187 -5.25 -25.43 -6.86
C LEU A 187 -6.06 -26.71 -6.78
N THR A 188 -6.70 -26.95 -5.62
CA THR A 188 -7.55 -28.12 -5.41
C THR A 188 -8.89 -28.01 -6.18
N HIS A 189 -9.60 -29.11 -6.25
CA HIS A 189 -10.93 -29.19 -6.86
C HIS A 189 -12.01 -28.41 -6.09
N SER A 190 -11.71 -27.87 -4.90
CA SER A 190 -12.63 -27.00 -4.16
C SER A 190 -12.85 -25.65 -4.86
N VAL A 191 -11.91 -25.21 -5.67
CA VAL A 191 -12.02 -23.96 -6.44
C VAL A 191 -12.84 -24.20 -7.71
N ASN A 192 -14.01 -23.57 -7.78
CA ASN A 192 -14.95 -23.77 -8.88
C ASN A 192 -15.07 -22.58 -9.83
N TYR A 193 -14.79 -21.37 -9.37
CA TYR A 193 -14.90 -20.14 -10.17
C TYR A 193 -13.72 -19.23 -9.91
N GLY A 194 -13.35 -18.42 -10.91
CA GLY A 194 -12.32 -17.42 -10.81
C GLY A 194 -12.65 -16.14 -11.56
N VAL A 195 -12.06 -15.04 -11.12
CA VAL A 195 -12.01 -13.78 -11.85
C VAL A 195 -10.54 -13.44 -12.04
N PHE A 196 -10.08 -13.48 -13.28
CA PHE A 196 -8.71 -13.19 -13.66
C PHE A 196 -8.59 -11.71 -14.08
N PHE A 197 -7.54 -11.05 -13.55
CA PHE A 197 -7.22 -9.65 -13.82
C PHE A 197 -5.90 -9.58 -14.59
N PRO A 198 -5.91 -9.43 -15.91
CA PRO A 198 -4.72 -9.52 -16.76
C PRO A 198 -3.73 -8.36 -16.58
N GLU A 199 -4.22 -7.18 -16.19
CA GLU A 199 -3.44 -5.95 -16.05
C GLU A 199 -2.84 -5.74 -14.66
N THR A 200 -2.87 -6.79 -13.82
CA THR A 200 -2.20 -6.82 -12.54
C THR A 200 -0.87 -7.55 -12.61
N GLY A 201 -0.07 -7.39 -11.57
CA GLY A 201 1.21 -8.06 -11.48
C GLY A 201 1.69 -8.20 -10.05
N HIS A 202 2.96 -8.56 -9.91
CA HIS A 202 3.55 -8.66 -8.58
C HIS A 202 5.05 -8.33 -8.60
N SER A 203 5.54 -7.88 -7.46
CA SER A 203 6.96 -7.78 -7.19
C SER A 203 7.47 -9.14 -6.75
N LEU A 204 8.57 -9.60 -7.33
CA LEU A 204 9.23 -10.84 -6.93
C LEU A 204 9.75 -10.79 -5.49
N ASN A 205 10.08 -9.59 -4.99
CA ASN A 205 10.47 -9.35 -3.61
C ASN A 205 10.32 -7.86 -3.28
N PRO A 206 9.26 -7.43 -2.56
CA PRO A 206 9.04 -6.02 -2.23
C PRO A 206 10.16 -5.40 -1.38
N TYR A 207 10.81 -6.18 -0.53
CA TYR A 207 11.94 -5.69 0.26
C TYR A 207 13.17 -5.44 -0.59
N ARG A 208 13.51 -6.38 -1.48
CA ARG A 208 14.58 -6.20 -2.47
C ARG A 208 14.32 -4.99 -3.37
N LEU A 209 13.08 -4.80 -3.81
CA LEU A 209 12.70 -3.60 -4.58
C LEU A 209 13.03 -2.31 -3.81
N CYS A 210 12.74 -2.25 -2.50
CA CYS A 210 13.10 -1.10 -1.66
C CYS A 210 14.63 -0.91 -1.56
N LEU A 211 15.40 -1.99 -1.40
CA LEU A 211 16.86 -1.93 -1.31
C LEU A 211 17.49 -1.45 -2.62
N GLU A 212 17.00 -1.93 -3.75
CA GLU A 212 17.49 -1.53 -5.08
C GLU A 212 17.13 -0.07 -5.41
N LEU A 213 15.94 0.41 -5.00
CA LEU A 213 15.57 1.82 -5.10
C LEU A 213 16.49 2.70 -4.24
N ALA A 214 16.79 2.28 -3.00
CA ALA A 214 17.71 2.99 -2.11
C ALA A 214 19.15 3.01 -2.66
N SER A 215 19.61 1.89 -3.22
CA SER A 215 20.92 1.79 -3.88
C SER A 215 21.01 2.74 -5.08
N SER A 216 19.98 2.74 -5.93
CA SER A 216 19.90 3.66 -7.08
C SER A 216 19.86 5.11 -6.64
N PHE A 217 19.13 5.44 -5.57
CA PHE A 217 19.09 6.78 -4.97
C PHE A 217 20.48 7.24 -4.51
N ALA A 218 21.21 6.39 -3.77
CA ALA A 218 22.57 6.70 -3.32
C ALA A 218 23.55 6.86 -4.50
N GLN A 219 23.46 6.00 -5.53
CA GLN A 219 24.28 6.11 -6.75
C GLN A 219 24.04 7.42 -7.52
N LYS A 220 22.84 8.01 -7.38
CA LYS A 220 22.51 9.32 -7.96
C LYS A 220 22.88 10.50 -7.05
N GLY A 221 23.62 10.26 -5.97
CA GLY A 221 24.11 11.29 -5.04
C GLY A 221 23.15 11.66 -3.92
N GLY A 222 22.08 10.89 -3.71
CA GLY A 222 21.17 11.10 -2.59
C GLY A 222 21.79 10.64 -1.25
N PHE A 223 21.41 11.30 -0.16
CA PHE A 223 21.91 11.03 1.17
C PHE A 223 20.90 10.25 2.02
N TRP A 224 21.40 9.34 2.86
CA TRP A 224 20.62 8.58 3.82
C TRP A 224 21.08 8.84 5.24
N VAL A 225 20.16 9.30 6.10
CA VAL A 225 20.38 9.50 7.53
C VAL A 225 19.53 8.49 8.30
N GLN A 226 20.19 7.53 8.94
CA GLN A 226 19.50 6.51 9.76
C GLN A 226 19.29 7.02 11.18
N GLU A 227 18.31 7.91 11.35
CA GLU A 227 17.97 8.55 12.61
C GLU A 227 16.45 8.67 12.74
N GLN A 228 16.00 8.74 14.00
CA GLN A 228 14.59 8.97 14.28
C GLN A 228 14.27 10.46 14.21
N VAL A 229 13.39 10.85 13.31
CA VAL A 229 12.84 12.21 13.30
C VAL A 229 11.83 12.34 14.45
N GLU A 230 12.13 13.20 15.38
CA GLU A 230 11.27 13.49 16.54
C GLU A 230 10.31 14.64 16.27
N ASP A 231 10.80 15.64 15.50
CA ASP A 231 10.04 16.83 15.16
C ASP A 231 10.42 17.38 13.78
N ALA A 232 9.50 18.17 13.21
CA ALA A 232 9.77 18.99 12.04
C ALA A 232 8.92 20.26 12.12
N PHE A 233 9.50 21.41 11.81
CA PHE A 233 8.85 22.72 11.85
C PHE A 233 9.55 23.68 10.89
N PHE A 234 9.01 24.88 10.72
CA PHE A 234 9.67 25.96 9.96
C PHE A 234 10.26 26.99 10.89
N ASP A 235 11.54 27.35 10.64
CA ASP A 235 12.21 28.50 11.21
C ASP A 235 12.47 29.50 10.07
N GLY A 236 11.67 30.55 10.02
CA GLY A 236 11.61 31.45 8.87
C GLY A 236 11.22 30.71 7.58
N GLU A 237 12.10 30.70 6.60
CA GLU A 237 11.86 30.05 5.30
C GLU A 237 12.33 28.59 5.24
N LEU A 238 13.18 28.17 6.19
CA LEU A 238 13.76 26.83 6.19
C LEU A 238 12.92 25.84 7.00
N GLY A 239 12.71 24.66 6.45
CA GLY A 239 12.20 23.51 7.16
C GLY A 239 13.29 22.88 8.02
N VAL A 240 13.06 22.80 9.32
CA VAL A 240 13.97 22.16 10.27
C VAL A 240 13.47 20.75 10.56
N VAL A 241 14.33 19.76 10.36
CA VAL A 241 14.11 18.37 10.74
C VAL A 241 14.97 18.08 11.97
N LEU A 242 14.32 17.83 13.10
CA LEU A 242 14.99 17.50 14.37
C LEU A 242 15.00 15.99 14.52
N THR A 243 16.17 15.40 14.60
CA THR A 243 16.37 13.98 14.89
C THR A 243 16.66 13.77 16.38
N ASP A 244 16.83 12.52 16.78
CA ASP A 244 17.31 12.12 18.10
C ASP A 244 18.79 12.48 18.37
N LYS A 245 19.50 13.00 17.35
CA LYS A 245 20.92 13.37 17.47
C LYS A 245 21.18 14.84 17.18
N GLU A 246 20.65 15.37 16.05
CA GLU A 246 20.96 16.73 15.60
C GLU A 246 19.81 17.37 14.81
N SER A 247 20.00 18.60 14.40
CA SER A 247 19.05 19.41 13.64
C SER A 247 19.57 19.68 12.25
N HIS A 248 18.71 19.52 11.25
CA HIS A 248 19.03 19.71 9.83
C HIS A 248 18.07 20.71 9.20
N SER A 249 18.57 21.54 8.27
CA SER A 249 17.78 22.56 7.58
C SER A 249 17.65 22.28 6.09
N PHE A 250 16.43 22.43 5.57
CA PHE A 250 16.04 22.14 4.19
C PHE A 250 15.13 23.24 3.63
N ASP A 251 15.10 23.37 2.32
CA ASP A 251 14.14 24.25 1.64
C ASP A 251 12.71 23.64 1.68
N LYS A 252 12.62 22.31 1.62
CA LYS A 252 11.36 21.58 1.63
C LYS A 252 11.43 20.30 2.47
N VAL A 253 10.28 19.91 3.01
CA VAL A 253 10.12 18.68 3.79
C VAL A 253 8.98 17.85 3.21
N VAL A 254 9.27 16.59 2.86
CA VAL A 254 8.29 15.58 2.45
C VAL A 254 7.98 14.66 3.62
N ILE A 255 6.72 14.50 3.98
CA ILE A 255 6.29 13.55 5.02
C ILE A 255 5.74 12.28 4.37
N ALA A 256 6.49 11.17 4.49
CA ALA A 256 6.18 9.85 3.94
C ALA A 256 6.29 8.72 4.99
N THR A 257 6.00 9.03 6.27
CA THR A 257 6.22 8.15 7.44
C THR A 257 5.13 7.10 7.66
N GLY A 258 4.29 6.85 6.64
CA GLY A 258 3.26 5.80 6.69
C GLY A 258 2.31 5.95 7.88
N ALA A 259 2.17 4.93 8.70
CA ALA A 259 1.25 4.93 9.86
C ALA A 259 1.68 5.89 10.98
N GLU A 260 2.90 6.39 10.97
CA GLU A 260 3.43 7.35 11.96
C GLU A 260 3.25 8.83 11.52
N SER A 261 2.67 9.10 10.34
CA SER A 261 2.60 10.45 9.75
C SER A 261 1.76 11.45 10.56
N SER A 262 0.74 11.00 11.27
CA SER A 262 -0.24 11.88 11.93
C SER A 262 0.39 12.90 12.90
N LYS A 263 1.44 12.50 13.64
CA LYS A 263 2.12 13.36 14.61
C LYS A 263 2.85 14.52 13.93
N LEU A 264 3.70 14.21 12.94
CA LEU A 264 4.47 15.23 12.22
C LEU A 264 3.56 16.15 11.40
N VAL A 265 2.55 15.59 10.72
CA VAL A 265 1.56 16.38 9.97
C VAL A 265 0.83 17.35 10.87
N ASN A 266 0.35 16.91 12.05
CA ASN A 266 -0.32 17.79 12.99
C ASN A 266 0.60 18.92 13.48
N LYS A 267 1.87 18.63 13.76
CA LYS A 267 2.84 19.65 14.19
C LYS A 267 3.12 20.69 13.10
N MET A 268 3.34 20.24 11.85
CA MET A 268 3.70 21.12 10.75
C MET A 268 2.52 21.89 10.15
N THR A 269 1.29 21.36 10.24
CA THR A 269 0.13 21.91 9.55
C THR A 269 -1.05 22.28 10.45
N GLY A 270 -0.99 21.88 11.73
CA GLY A 270 -2.12 22.03 12.67
C GLY A 270 -3.29 21.06 12.44
N VAL A 271 -3.25 20.25 11.35
CA VAL A 271 -4.37 19.37 10.98
C VAL A 271 -4.23 18.00 11.65
N LYS A 272 -5.29 17.58 12.35
CA LYS A 272 -5.36 16.24 12.98
C LYS A 272 -5.92 15.22 12.00
N VAL A 273 -5.04 14.41 11.43
CA VAL A 273 -5.41 13.35 10.48
C VAL A 273 -5.89 12.10 11.23
N PRO A 274 -7.07 11.56 10.89
CA PRO A 274 -7.60 10.33 11.49
C PRO A 274 -6.91 9.10 10.87
N LEU A 275 -5.64 8.91 11.16
CA LEU A 275 -4.82 7.80 10.67
C LEU A 275 -4.84 6.65 11.68
N GLN A 276 -5.17 5.46 11.24
CA GLN A 276 -5.21 4.23 12.04
C GLN A 276 -4.20 3.22 11.53
N ALA A 277 -3.44 2.61 12.44
CA ALA A 277 -2.62 1.46 12.10
C ALA A 277 -3.53 0.23 11.85
N GLU A 278 -3.58 -0.22 10.60
CA GLU A 278 -4.20 -1.46 10.18
C GLU A 278 -3.12 -2.52 10.03
N ARG A 279 -3.01 -3.40 11.02
CA ARG A 279 -2.00 -4.45 11.00
C ARG A 279 -2.34 -5.53 10.00
N GLY A 280 -1.44 -5.75 9.06
CA GLY A 280 -1.45 -6.90 8.17
C GLY A 280 -0.37 -7.91 8.58
N TYR A 281 -0.68 -9.18 8.40
CA TYR A 281 0.23 -10.29 8.72
C TYR A 281 0.58 -11.07 7.48
N HIS A 282 1.81 -11.62 7.43
CA HIS A 282 2.16 -12.59 6.43
C HIS A 282 2.89 -13.81 7.02
N LEU A 283 2.84 -14.89 6.27
CA LEU A 283 3.64 -16.10 6.44
C LEU A 283 4.37 -16.36 5.12
N MET A 284 5.71 -16.42 5.15
CA MET A 284 6.52 -16.83 4.02
C MET A 284 6.75 -18.34 4.09
N VAL A 285 6.51 -19.03 2.99
CA VAL A 285 6.71 -20.50 2.87
C VAL A 285 7.75 -20.79 1.78
N PRO A 286 9.05 -20.91 2.12
CA PRO A 286 10.14 -21.02 1.13
C PRO A 286 10.02 -22.22 0.20
N LYS A 287 9.56 -23.36 0.70
CA LYS A 287 9.42 -24.59 -0.09
C LYS A 287 8.39 -24.53 -1.23
N LEU A 288 7.50 -23.50 -1.21
CA LEU A 288 6.44 -23.34 -2.21
C LEU A 288 6.76 -22.26 -3.26
N LYS A 289 8.04 -22.04 -3.57
CA LYS A 289 8.47 -20.99 -4.50
C LYS A 289 7.73 -21.01 -5.84
N ASP A 290 7.64 -22.17 -6.48
CA ASP A 290 7.07 -22.33 -7.83
C ASP A 290 5.65 -22.92 -7.81
N CYS A 291 4.97 -22.84 -6.66
CA CYS A 291 3.65 -23.44 -6.48
C CYS A 291 2.55 -22.76 -7.31
N LEU A 292 2.63 -21.45 -7.49
CA LEU A 292 1.64 -20.65 -8.25
C LEU A 292 2.32 -19.86 -9.36
N PRO A 293 1.68 -19.72 -10.54
CA PRO A 293 2.26 -18.95 -11.65
C PRO A 293 2.14 -17.43 -11.46
N PHE A 294 1.18 -16.97 -10.67
CA PHE A 294 0.85 -15.57 -10.39
C PHE A 294 0.12 -15.45 -9.04
N PRO A 295 -0.15 -14.25 -8.52
CA PRO A 295 -0.90 -14.07 -7.28
C PRO A 295 -2.31 -14.66 -7.35
N VAL A 296 -2.69 -15.42 -6.32
CA VAL A 296 -4.02 -16.03 -6.18
C VAL A 296 -4.65 -15.59 -4.87
N SER A 297 -5.82 -14.94 -4.96
CA SER A 297 -6.62 -14.52 -3.81
C SER A 297 -7.81 -15.45 -3.62
N SER A 298 -8.19 -15.76 -2.37
CA SER A 298 -9.41 -16.47 -2.05
C SER A 298 -10.48 -15.50 -1.53
N ALA A 299 -11.60 -15.41 -2.22
CA ALA A 299 -12.75 -14.61 -1.81
C ALA A 299 -13.43 -15.17 -0.57
N ASP A 300 -13.50 -16.50 -0.44
CA ASP A 300 -14.09 -17.20 0.71
C ASP A 300 -13.25 -17.02 1.97
N ARG A 301 -11.92 -17.12 1.85
CA ARG A 301 -10.99 -17.15 2.99
C ARG A 301 -10.31 -15.81 3.27
N LYS A 302 -10.48 -14.81 2.39
CA LYS A 302 -10.00 -13.41 2.56
C LYS A 302 -8.48 -13.30 2.77
N PHE A 303 -7.70 -13.97 1.94
CA PHE A 303 -6.24 -13.87 1.91
C PHE A 303 -5.71 -14.01 0.48
N ILE A 304 -4.46 -13.64 0.28
CA ILE A 304 -3.75 -13.73 -1.01
C ILE A 304 -2.49 -14.57 -0.84
N MET A 305 -2.15 -15.32 -1.85
CA MET A 305 -0.92 -16.10 -2.02
C MET A 305 -0.15 -15.52 -3.19
N THR A 306 1.06 -15.03 -2.95
CA THR A 306 1.90 -14.39 -3.98
C THR A 306 3.19 -15.18 -4.15
N PRO A 307 3.50 -15.68 -5.36
CA PRO A 307 4.80 -16.29 -5.66
C PRO A 307 5.90 -15.22 -5.60
N MET A 308 6.99 -15.51 -4.90
CA MET A 308 8.13 -14.62 -4.72
C MET A 308 9.45 -15.39 -4.89
N ASP A 309 10.57 -14.68 -5.03
CA ASP A 309 11.92 -15.26 -5.10
C ASP A 309 12.23 -16.17 -3.90
N GLU A 310 11.72 -15.80 -2.72
CA GLU A 310 11.97 -16.48 -1.46
C GLU A 310 10.99 -17.62 -1.16
N GLY A 311 9.92 -17.78 -1.95
CA GLY A 311 8.87 -18.76 -1.72
C GLY A 311 7.48 -18.27 -2.04
N LEU A 312 6.46 -18.88 -1.44
CA LEU A 312 5.08 -18.43 -1.51
C LEU A 312 4.75 -17.59 -0.28
N ARG A 313 4.37 -16.33 -0.51
CA ARG A 313 3.95 -15.42 0.57
C ARG A 313 2.44 -15.47 0.74
N LEU A 314 2.01 -15.93 1.90
CA LEU A 314 0.60 -15.91 2.31
C LEU A 314 0.34 -14.61 3.07
N VAL A 315 -0.60 -13.77 2.62
CA VAL A 315 -0.92 -12.48 3.23
C VAL A 315 -2.41 -12.36 3.46
N GLY A 316 -2.78 -11.97 4.66
CA GLY A 316 -4.18 -11.78 5.01
C GLY A 316 -4.31 -11.40 6.47
N THR A 317 -5.49 -11.53 7.01
CA THR A 317 -5.82 -11.22 8.41
C THR A 317 -5.44 -9.79 8.80
N VAL A 318 -6.41 -9.05 9.28
CA VAL A 318 -6.28 -7.66 9.66
C VAL A 318 -6.57 -7.49 11.14
N GLU A 319 -5.76 -6.70 11.84
CA GLU A 319 -6.00 -6.31 13.22
C GLU A 319 -5.96 -4.80 13.37
N TYR A 320 -7.05 -4.22 13.85
CA TYR A 320 -7.10 -2.82 14.25
C TYR A 320 -6.67 -2.69 15.71
N ALA A 321 -5.54 -2.03 15.93
CA ALA A 321 -4.92 -1.85 17.25
C ALA A 321 -4.16 -0.53 17.32
N SER A 322 -3.76 -0.10 18.51
CA SER A 322 -2.79 0.99 18.67
C SER A 322 -1.45 0.57 18.08
N ILE A 323 -0.75 1.52 17.46
CA ILE A 323 0.57 1.26 16.86
C ILE A 323 1.59 0.73 17.91
N ASP A 324 1.44 1.15 19.18
CA ASP A 324 2.33 0.76 20.28
C ASP A 324 1.96 -0.60 20.91
N SER A 325 0.80 -1.16 20.57
CA SER A 325 0.35 -2.43 21.15
C SER A 325 1.14 -3.61 20.60
N PRO A 326 1.46 -4.65 21.39
CA PRO A 326 2.14 -5.84 20.89
C PRO A 326 1.29 -6.57 19.84
N PRO A 327 1.91 -7.07 18.75
CA PRO A 327 1.20 -7.77 17.69
C PRO A 327 0.74 -9.17 18.12
N ASN A 328 -0.33 -9.68 17.51
CA ASN A 328 -0.80 -11.03 17.70
C ASN A 328 -0.27 -11.98 16.60
N MET A 329 0.92 -12.53 16.78
CA MET A 329 1.57 -13.38 15.78
C MET A 329 0.84 -14.70 15.47
N LYS A 330 -0.15 -15.11 16.29
CA LYS A 330 -1.05 -16.24 15.94
C LYS A 330 -1.80 -15.97 14.64
N ARG A 331 -2.07 -14.70 14.30
CA ARG A 331 -2.72 -14.31 13.05
C ARG A 331 -1.87 -14.60 11.81
N ALA A 332 -0.54 -14.50 11.90
CA ALA A 332 0.35 -14.96 10.85
C ALA A 332 0.30 -16.49 10.69
N SER A 333 0.25 -17.22 11.81
CA SER A 333 0.14 -18.69 11.78
C SER A 333 -1.18 -19.19 11.17
N MET A 334 -2.30 -18.47 11.37
CA MET A 334 -3.60 -18.82 10.79
C MET A 334 -3.57 -18.86 9.25
N LEU A 335 -2.65 -18.14 8.60
CA LEU A 335 -2.55 -18.13 7.15
C LEU A 335 -2.23 -19.49 6.56
N LYS A 336 -1.49 -20.33 7.30
CA LYS A 336 -1.28 -21.73 6.95
C LYS A 336 -2.61 -22.50 6.86
N ASP A 337 -3.45 -22.34 7.88
CA ASP A 337 -4.75 -23.03 7.92
C ASP A 337 -5.69 -22.53 6.82
N LEU A 338 -5.60 -21.23 6.46
CA LEU A 338 -6.37 -20.66 5.35
C LEU A 338 -5.93 -21.22 3.98
N ALA A 339 -4.66 -21.53 3.79
CA ALA A 339 -4.14 -22.14 2.56
C ALA A 339 -4.42 -23.66 2.49
N LYS A 340 -4.60 -24.31 3.65
CA LYS A 340 -4.85 -25.76 3.72
C LYS A 340 -6.12 -26.13 2.97
N GLY A 341 -6.02 -27.14 2.10
CA GLY A 341 -7.13 -27.60 1.27
C GLY A 341 -7.49 -26.70 0.09
N LEU A 342 -6.78 -25.56 -0.10
CA LEU A 342 -6.87 -24.73 -1.30
C LEU A 342 -5.77 -25.08 -2.32
N LEU A 343 -4.61 -25.47 -1.81
CA LEU A 343 -3.49 -25.98 -2.60
C LEU A 343 -3.45 -27.53 -2.56
N ASN A 344 -2.95 -28.16 -3.62
CA ASN A 344 -2.78 -29.61 -3.70
C ASN A 344 -1.80 -30.13 -2.62
N THR A 345 -1.80 -31.42 -2.35
CA THR A 345 -1.00 -32.06 -1.30
C THR A 345 0.49 -31.73 -1.38
N ASP A 346 1.05 -31.65 -2.59
CA ASP A 346 2.46 -31.35 -2.82
C ASP A 346 2.82 -29.86 -2.57
N CYS A 347 1.81 -29.01 -2.50
CA CYS A 347 1.92 -27.56 -2.25
C CYS A 347 1.36 -27.14 -0.89
N GLN A 348 1.31 -28.02 0.10
CA GLN A 348 0.79 -27.65 1.42
C GLN A 348 1.84 -26.89 2.25
N PRO A 349 1.47 -25.75 2.88
CA PRO A 349 2.36 -25.05 3.78
C PRO A 349 2.73 -25.91 4.99
N GLU A 350 4.03 -26.12 5.20
CA GLU A 350 4.56 -26.77 6.40
C GLU A 350 4.69 -25.80 7.59
N ASP A 351 4.99 -26.35 8.78
CA ASP A 351 5.36 -25.53 9.94
C ASP A 351 6.75 -24.91 9.75
N GLY A 352 6.97 -23.71 10.26
CA GLY A 352 8.29 -23.07 10.28
C GLY A 352 8.52 -21.95 9.28
N GLY A 353 7.49 -21.45 8.58
CA GLY A 353 7.62 -20.25 7.73
C GLY A 353 7.89 -18.97 8.53
N ASP A 354 8.57 -17.99 7.90
CA ASP A 354 8.82 -16.69 8.50
C ASP A 354 7.55 -15.87 8.64
N LYS A 355 7.30 -15.39 9.87
CA LYS A 355 6.11 -14.61 10.22
C LYS A 355 6.46 -13.14 10.32
N TRP A 356 5.62 -12.29 9.77
CA TRP A 356 5.82 -10.87 9.80
C TRP A 356 4.51 -10.11 10.05
N VAL A 357 4.64 -8.89 10.57
CA VAL A 357 3.54 -7.95 10.80
C VAL A 357 3.97 -6.54 10.40
N GLY A 358 3.05 -5.79 9.81
CA GLY A 358 3.26 -4.38 9.48
C GLY A 358 2.01 -3.54 9.66
N ASN A 359 2.22 -2.26 9.97
CA ASN A 359 1.18 -1.28 10.20
C ASN A 359 0.86 -0.54 8.89
N ARG A 360 -0.25 -0.90 8.21
CA ARG A 360 -0.74 -0.14 7.06
C ARG A 360 -1.33 1.19 7.53
N PRO A 361 -1.04 2.31 6.85
CA PRO A 361 -1.58 3.63 7.18
C PRO A 361 -3.02 3.77 6.68
N SER A 362 -4.01 3.42 7.49
CA SER A 362 -5.40 3.38 7.06
C SER A 362 -6.15 4.68 7.37
N LEU A 363 -6.76 5.27 6.33
CA LEU A 363 -7.63 6.44 6.42
C LEU A 363 -9.10 6.02 6.24
N PRO A 364 -10.06 6.70 6.89
CA PRO A 364 -11.45 6.26 6.89
C PRO A 364 -12.12 6.22 5.52
N ASP A 365 -11.65 7.05 4.58
CA ASP A 365 -12.18 7.17 3.21
C ASP A 365 -11.40 6.33 2.19
N SER A 366 -10.37 5.61 2.64
CA SER A 366 -9.47 4.81 1.79
C SER A 366 -8.61 5.60 0.81
N LEU A 367 -8.60 6.92 0.86
CA LEU A 367 -7.80 7.77 -0.01
C LEU A 367 -6.48 8.17 0.66
N PRO A 368 -5.33 8.13 -0.05
CA PRO A 368 -4.08 8.67 0.47
C PRO A 368 -4.17 10.20 0.66
N VAL A 369 -3.22 10.75 1.40
CA VAL A 369 -2.94 12.19 1.37
C VAL A 369 -1.78 12.41 0.40
N ILE A 370 -2.04 13.18 -0.66
CA ILE A 370 -1.06 13.67 -1.62
C ILE A 370 -1.35 15.15 -1.76
N ASP A 371 -0.54 16.01 -1.12
CA ASP A 371 -0.85 17.44 -0.99
C ASP A 371 0.42 18.26 -0.81
N SER A 372 0.27 19.57 -1.00
CA SER A 372 1.31 20.57 -0.76
C SER A 372 0.75 21.67 0.15
N ARG A 373 1.54 22.08 1.14
CA ARG A 373 1.17 23.12 2.12
C ARG A 373 2.27 24.17 2.25
N GLU A 374 1.97 25.26 2.92
CA GLU A 374 2.91 26.35 3.19
C GLU A 374 3.65 26.85 1.92
N GLY A 375 2.89 27.14 0.86
CA GLY A 375 3.45 27.62 -0.40
C GLY A 375 4.36 26.62 -1.11
N GLY A 376 4.17 25.30 -0.90
CA GLY A 376 4.99 24.26 -1.53
C GLY A 376 6.18 23.78 -0.70
N ARG A 377 6.34 24.29 0.54
CA ARG A 377 7.44 23.90 1.42
C ARG A 377 7.21 22.59 2.15
N ILE A 378 5.95 22.21 2.38
CA ILE A 378 5.56 20.92 2.94
C ILE A 378 4.92 20.09 1.83
N LEU A 379 5.44 18.89 1.59
CA LEU A 379 4.86 17.92 0.68
C LEU A 379 4.41 16.68 1.49
N LEU A 380 3.22 16.19 1.22
CA LEU A 380 2.57 15.14 2.00
C LEU A 380 2.28 13.93 1.12
N ALA A 381 2.74 12.74 1.54
CA ALA A 381 2.57 11.49 0.81
C ALA A 381 2.40 10.30 1.76
N PHE A 382 1.20 10.06 2.25
CA PHE A 382 0.94 8.96 3.20
C PHE A 382 -0.52 8.48 3.14
N GLY A 383 -0.84 7.41 3.87
CA GLY A 383 -2.21 6.94 3.99
C GLY A 383 -2.69 6.00 2.88
N HIS A 384 -1.79 5.41 2.10
CA HIS A 384 -2.08 4.55 0.95
C HIS A 384 -2.64 3.16 1.32
N GLN A 385 -2.85 2.85 2.59
CA GLN A 385 -3.40 1.59 3.09
C GLN A 385 -2.65 0.36 2.51
N HIS A 386 -3.39 -0.54 1.85
CA HIS A 386 -2.84 -1.73 1.19
C HIS A 386 -2.38 -1.47 -0.26
N LEU A 387 -2.67 -0.27 -0.82
CA LEU A 387 -2.31 0.12 -2.18
C LEU A 387 -0.96 0.84 -2.28
N GLY A 388 -0.22 0.97 -1.17
CA GLY A 388 1.04 1.73 -1.15
C GLY A 388 2.08 1.25 -2.16
N LEU A 389 2.20 -0.07 -2.40
CA LEU A 389 3.09 -0.59 -3.43
C LEU A 389 2.61 -0.18 -4.84
N THR A 390 1.33 -0.37 -5.12
CA THR A 390 0.73 -0.03 -6.43
C THR A 390 0.92 1.44 -6.74
N GLN A 391 0.63 2.33 -5.79
CA GLN A 391 0.54 3.77 -5.98
C GLN A 391 1.86 4.52 -5.73
N ALA A 392 2.97 3.84 -5.38
CA ALA A 392 4.20 4.52 -4.96
C ALA A 392 4.81 5.39 -6.07
N ALA A 393 4.92 4.88 -7.28
CA ALA A 393 5.54 5.60 -8.38
C ALA A 393 4.69 6.79 -8.87
N ILE A 394 3.37 6.61 -9.01
CA ILE A 394 2.47 7.74 -9.36
C ILE A 394 2.44 8.79 -8.26
N THR A 395 2.51 8.40 -7.00
CA THR A 395 2.65 9.36 -5.89
C THR A 395 3.94 10.15 -6.02
N ALA A 396 5.05 9.52 -6.42
CA ALA A 396 6.32 10.21 -6.65
C ALA A 396 6.24 11.20 -7.81
N ASP A 397 5.55 10.85 -8.91
CA ASP A 397 5.32 11.77 -10.02
C ASP A 397 4.52 13.00 -9.56
N LEU A 398 3.40 12.80 -8.84
CA LEU A 398 2.56 13.88 -8.33
C LEU A 398 3.29 14.79 -7.32
N ILE A 399 4.09 14.21 -6.43
CA ILE A 399 4.93 14.99 -5.48
C ILE A 399 6.00 15.80 -6.22
N SER A 400 6.59 15.24 -7.27
CA SER A 400 7.54 15.96 -8.11
C SER A 400 6.89 17.14 -8.85
N GLU A 401 5.69 16.96 -9.39
CA GLU A 401 4.90 18.01 -10.01
C GLU A 401 4.56 19.13 -9.00
N LEU A 402 4.15 18.77 -7.79
CA LEU A 402 3.93 19.72 -6.69
C LEU A 402 5.20 20.41 -6.26
N ASN A 403 6.34 19.70 -6.24
CA ASN A 403 7.64 20.27 -5.91
C ASN A 403 8.06 21.38 -6.89
N SER A 404 7.81 21.17 -8.17
CA SER A 404 8.11 22.15 -9.24
C SER A 404 7.02 23.21 -9.42
N ALA A 405 5.97 23.22 -8.59
CA ALA A 405 4.80 24.08 -8.72
C ALA A 405 4.14 23.99 -10.11
N SER A 406 4.27 22.84 -10.76
CA SER A 406 3.62 22.58 -12.05
C SER A 406 2.19 22.07 -11.86
N LYS A 407 1.39 22.14 -12.93
CA LYS A 407 0.06 21.54 -12.92
C LYS A 407 0.20 20.01 -12.79
N THR A 408 -0.49 19.44 -11.83
CA THR A 408 -0.50 17.98 -11.63
C THR A 408 -1.16 17.25 -12.80
N SER A 409 -0.60 16.10 -13.17
CA SER A 409 -1.09 15.24 -14.25
C SER A 409 -2.48 14.63 -13.95
N LEU A 410 -2.81 14.51 -12.65
CA LEU A 410 -4.13 14.10 -12.17
C LEU A 410 -4.77 15.19 -11.31
N ASP A 411 -6.09 15.13 -11.17
CA ASP A 411 -6.80 15.91 -10.15
C ASP A 411 -6.49 15.35 -8.75
N ILE A 412 -5.71 16.11 -7.97
CA ILE A 412 -5.32 15.73 -6.61
C ILE A 412 -6.29 16.23 -5.53
N SER A 413 -7.35 16.97 -5.90
CA SER A 413 -8.31 17.53 -4.93
C SER A 413 -8.92 16.49 -3.99
N PRO A 414 -9.21 15.22 -4.42
CA PRO A 414 -9.69 14.19 -3.52
C PRO A 414 -8.67 13.75 -2.46
N PHE A 415 -7.38 13.99 -2.72
CA PHE A 415 -6.26 13.56 -1.86
C PHE A 415 -5.76 14.69 -0.94
N ALA A 416 -6.36 15.88 -1.03
CA ALA A 416 -5.95 17.04 -0.26
C ALA A 416 -6.14 16.84 1.26
N LEU A 417 -5.20 17.37 2.05
CA LEU A 417 -5.23 17.33 3.52
C LEU A 417 -6.46 18.07 4.08
N SER A 418 -6.95 19.10 3.35
CA SER A 418 -8.10 19.93 3.76
C SER A 418 -9.40 19.15 3.98
N ARG A 419 -9.51 17.93 3.45
CA ARG A 419 -10.68 17.06 3.70
C ARG A 419 -10.83 16.61 5.16
N PHE A 420 -9.82 16.92 5.99
CA PHE A 420 -9.82 16.65 7.43
C PHE A 420 -9.91 17.91 8.30
N CYS A 421 -9.99 19.09 7.69
CA CYS A 421 -10.17 20.39 8.35
C CYS A 421 -11.63 20.63 8.77
#